data_b94b70af473a10ee023c030f874c026d
#
_entry.id   b94b70af473a10ee023c030f874c026d
#
_cell.length_a   1.000
_cell.length_b   1.000
_cell.length_c   1.000
_cell.angle_alpha   90.00
_cell.angle_beta   90.00
_cell.angle_gamma   90.00
#
_symmetry.space_group_name_H-M   'P 1'
#
loop_
_entity.id
_entity.type
_entity.pdbx_description
1 polymer ?
#
loop_
_entity_poly.entity_id
_entity_poly.type
_entity_poly.pdbx_seq_one_letter_code
_entity_poly.pdbx_strand_id
1 'polypeptide(L)'
;MSIISRIFNTYKESLKKSLERYENAYASNAQNALQFYEKFLNRLFIDYGSIYSNSHMVNQIISKIEEYFQKREIPFVAIDGTCSRDPFSDFMVFFAAAYGVKGSIYIETQPPKLRYEKWSMDQDVSIVAYVPIPYAEAGDVIDSNYREEFVVDDRNKINLSNIHTRLMQLAEIYLAYQMAKGSTIANPKLILMDLSLSSVLMSTDVGMERIHLFGHPIGTRTLNKRDGLVVYAHPFNSKLGIPTCKKYRRWAYVVRLITENEGKPVDIDTLVSSACISENEWVKSLHEPYAKELVSIQNREIHPNFDFSASWFDAVRLFEDLCDRLFHKRDPEALIYPVRDNGTIRYRWMSPEDIAFLVAIGLRALIETCWERNIMLLSIAKDSTTKYFSKNYIGVMRETGVFPQIPVGYLPWTDRALLESIACQVDELSCPWAITEFDSVFMTLHVEEENGQKIIRGVRGNVVNQERLFARSLAQFFNRKIKATPLMGHVIFIDRLLDPTLDAPFLNGPEILSSELGTIHPAYFGTNESMNYGQAISIWLLDVLTRNLFPEVIGYPDPLHKADWGAKSVKRRVDKLIKSSEIAFRSRPLSRLFRTIRDSRRR
;
A
#
# COMPACT_ATOMS: atom_id res chain seq x y z
N MET A 1 -19.83 47.61 -7.29
CA MET A 1 -19.57 46.15 -7.35
C MET A 1 -19.52 45.60 -5.94
N SER A 2 -20.25 44.52 -5.67
CA SER A 2 -20.20 43.85 -4.38
C SER A 2 -18.82 43.23 -4.14
N ILE A 3 -18.42 43.06 -2.88
CA ILE A 3 -17.14 42.40 -2.49
C ILE A 3 -17.06 41.04 -3.13
N ILE A 4 -18.16 40.29 -3.17
CA ILE A 4 -18.26 38.97 -3.80
C ILE A 4 -17.93 39.00 -5.31
N SER A 5 -18.44 40.02 -6.03
CA SER A 5 -18.15 40.21 -7.48
C SER A 5 -16.67 40.51 -7.73
N ARG A 6 -16.00 41.27 -6.85
CA ARG A 6 -14.55 41.51 -6.95
C ARG A 6 -13.74 40.25 -6.69
N ILE A 7 -14.07 39.50 -5.64
CA ILE A 7 -13.41 38.23 -5.33
C ILE A 7 -13.56 37.24 -6.49
N PHE A 8 -14.77 37.13 -7.04
CA PHE A 8 -15.03 36.22 -8.18
C PHE A 8 -14.22 36.60 -9.44
N ASN A 9 -14.17 37.90 -9.77
CA ASN A 9 -13.39 38.37 -10.92
C ASN A 9 -11.89 38.13 -10.74
N THR A 10 -11.35 38.45 -9.53
CA THR A 10 -9.94 38.21 -9.21
C THR A 10 -9.61 36.70 -9.30
N TYR A 11 -10.49 35.84 -8.79
CA TYR A 11 -10.34 34.39 -8.88
C TYR A 11 -10.33 33.92 -10.34
N LYS A 12 -11.29 34.40 -11.15
CA LYS A 12 -11.38 34.06 -12.58
C LYS A 12 -10.12 34.47 -13.36
N GLU A 13 -9.62 35.68 -13.14
CA GLU A 13 -8.39 36.15 -13.78
C GLU A 13 -7.15 35.35 -13.32
N SER A 14 -7.06 35.06 -12.03
CA SER A 14 -5.98 34.23 -11.48
C SER A 14 -6.02 32.80 -12.06
N LEU A 15 -7.21 32.21 -12.16
CA LEU A 15 -7.40 30.89 -12.76
C LEU A 15 -7.00 30.90 -14.24
N LYS A 16 -7.42 31.92 -15.01
CA LYS A 16 -7.07 32.04 -16.42
C LYS A 16 -5.55 32.11 -16.62
N LYS A 17 -4.85 32.96 -15.85
CA LYS A 17 -3.39 33.07 -15.89
C LYS A 17 -2.70 31.76 -15.47
N SER A 18 -3.27 31.03 -14.52
CA SER A 18 -2.73 29.74 -14.11
C SER A 18 -2.93 28.67 -15.21
N LEU A 19 -4.06 28.67 -15.89
CA LEU A 19 -4.32 27.79 -17.04
C LEU A 19 -3.37 28.07 -18.19
N GLU A 20 -3.16 29.34 -18.57
CA GLU A 20 -2.23 29.74 -19.63
C GLU A 20 -0.78 29.31 -19.31
N ARG A 21 -0.36 29.46 -18.04
CA ARG A 21 0.95 28.94 -17.59
C ARG A 21 1.02 27.42 -17.66
N TYR A 22 -0.05 26.74 -17.28
CA TYR A 22 -0.14 25.29 -17.33
C TYR A 22 -0.07 24.78 -18.77
N GLU A 23 -0.81 25.39 -19.71
CA GLU A 23 -0.81 25.01 -21.13
C GLU A 23 0.59 25.17 -21.76
N ASN A 24 1.28 26.28 -21.47
CA ASN A 24 2.64 26.48 -21.96
C ASN A 24 3.64 25.48 -21.37
N ALA A 25 3.52 25.21 -20.06
CA ALA A 25 4.36 24.22 -19.40
C ALA A 25 4.03 22.79 -19.88
N TYR A 26 2.76 22.51 -20.13
CA TYR A 26 2.30 21.22 -20.63
C TYR A 26 2.85 20.94 -22.04
N ALA A 27 2.79 21.90 -22.95
CA ALA A 27 3.30 21.73 -24.31
C ALA A 27 4.82 21.42 -24.33
N SER A 28 5.61 22.14 -23.53
CA SER A 28 7.05 21.87 -23.37
C SER A 28 7.30 20.49 -22.75
N ASN A 29 6.59 20.15 -21.69
CA ASN A 29 6.73 18.89 -20.99
C ASN A 29 6.27 17.69 -21.84
N ALA A 30 5.23 17.87 -22.68
CA ALA A 30 4.71 16.84 -23.55
C ALA A 30 5.77 16.39 -24.59
N GLN A 31 6.50 17.33 -25.19
CA GLN A 31 7.58 17.00 -26.13
C GLN A 31 8.71 16.24 -25.44
N ASN A 32 9.09 16.65 -24.23
CA ASN A 32 10.12 15.97 -23.46
C ASN A 32 9.66 14.56 -23.01
N ALA A 33 8.37 14.40 -22.67
CA ALA A 33 7.78 13.12 -22.33
C ALA A 33 7.83 12.14 -23.51
N LEU A 34 7.52 12.63 -24.73
CA LEU A 34 7.58 11.82 -25.95
C LEU A 34 9.02 11.37 -26.24
N GLN A 35 10.00 12.27 -26.16
CA GLN A 35 11.41 11.91 -26.32
C GLN A 35 11.87 10.85 -25.30
N PHE A 36 11.39 10.96 -24.07
CA PHE A 36 11.68 9.99 -23.01
C PHE A 36 11.06 8.63 -23.32
N TYR A 37 9.83 8.62 -23.85
CA TYR A 37 9.17 7.41 -24.32
C TYR A 37 9.94 6.76 -25.47
N GLU A 38 10.23 7.48 -26.53
CA GLU A 38 10.91 6.96 -27.73
C GLU A 38 12.29 6.37 -27.43
N LYS A 39 13.04 7.02 -26.53
CA LYS A 39 14.39 6.58 -26.19
C LYS A 39 14.45 5.44 -25.18
N PHE A 40 13.46 5.31 -24.31
CA PHE A 40 13.56 4.36 -23.21
C PHE A 40 12.25 3.66 -22.86
N LEU A 41 11.18 4.43 -22.51
CA LEU A 41 10.00 3.83 -21.92
C LEU A 41 9.24 2.88 -22.86
N ASN A 42 9.33 3.07 -24.19
CA ASN A 42 8.67 2.21 -25.16
C ASN A 42 8.96 0.71 -24.99
N ARG A 43 10.14 0.37 -24.44
CA ARG A 43 10.54 -1.01 -24.14
C ARG A 43 9.78 -1.61 -22.93
N LEU A 44 9.27 -0.75 -22.07
CA LEU A 44 8.63 -1.11 -20.80
C LEU A 44 7.12 -1.08 -20.91
N PHE A 45 6.58 -0.41 -21.93
CA PHE A 45 5.14 -0.41 -22.21
C PHE A 45 4.72 -1.74 -22.82
N ILE A 46 3.68 -2.33 -22.27
CA ILE A 46 3.02 -3.51 -22.82
C ILE A 46 1.63 -3.07 -23.28
N ASP A 47 1.38 -3.19 -24.59
CA ASP A 47 0.10 -2.89 -25.21
C ASP A 47 -0.81 -4.12 -25.13
N TYR A 48 -1.52 -4.24 -24.02
CA TYR A 48 -2.49 -5.31 -23.83
C TYR A 48 -3.71 -5.18 -24.74
N GLY A 49 -4.04 -3.96 -25.20
CA GLY A 49 -5.13 -3.75 -26.14
C GLY A 49 -4.89 -4.44 -27.47
N SER A 50 -3.67 -4.36 -27.99
CA SER A 50 -3.25 -5.11 -29.17
C SER A 50 -3.20 -6.62 -28.93
N ILE A 51 -2.72 -7.06 -27.76
CA ILE A 51 -2.73 -8.49 -27.36
C ILE A 51 -4.17 -9.00 -27.31
N TYR A 52 -5.09 -8.27 -26.71
CA TYR A 52 -6.49 -8.68 -26.56
C TYR A 52 -7.30 -8.61 -27.87
N SER A 53 -6.79 -7.92 -28.88
CA SER A 53 -7.35 -7.94 -30.22
C SER A 53 -7.04 -9.25 -30.96
N ASN A 54 -6.06 -10.03 -30.50
CA ASN A 54 -5.69 -11.32 -31.06
C ASN A 54 -6.40 -12.46 -30.32
N SER A 55 -7.37 -13.11 -30.97
CA SER A 55 -8.18 -14.21 -30.38
C SER A 55 -7.34 -15.38 -29.86
N HIS A 56 -6.21 -15.69 -30.48
CA HIS A 56 -5.31 -16.76 -30.00
C HIS A 56 -4.68 -16.39 -28.67
N MET A 57 -4.19 -15.17 -28.53
CA MET A 57 -3.59 -14.66 -27.29
C MET A 57 -4.62 -14.57 -26.16
N VAL A 58 -5.84 -14.10 -26.47
CA VAL A 58 -6.94 -14.08 -25.49
C VAL A 58 -7.27 -15.47 -24.98
N ASN A 59 -7.35 -16.46 -25.87
CA ASN A 59 -7.62 -17.85 -25.47
C ASN A 59 -6.49 -18.42 -24.59
N GLN A 60 -5.24 -18.08 -24.87
CA GLN A 60 -4.12 -18.46 -24.00
C GLN A 60 -4.24 -17.83 -22.61
N ILE A 61 -4.57 -16.55 -22.53
CA ILE A 61 -4.78 -15.86 -21.25
C ILE A 61 -5.94 -16.49 -20.48
N ILE A 62 -7.07 -16.76 -21.14
CA ILE A 62 -8.23 -17.43 -20.52
C ILE A 62 -7.84 -18.81 -20.00
N SER A 63 -7.08 -19.59 -20.78
CA SER A 63 -6.59 -20.90 -20.33
C SER A 63 -5.70 -20.77 -19.08
N LYS A 64 -4.85 -19.74 -19.02
CA LYS A 64 -4.02 -19.47 -17.84
C LYS A 64 -4.83 -18.98 -16.64
N ILE A 65 -5.92 -18.26 -16.85
CA ILE A 65 -6.87 -17.88 -15.82
C ILE A 65 -7.55 -19.14 -15.23
N GLU A 66 -8.02 -20.04 -16.10
CA GLU A 66 -8.62 -21.31 -15.67
C GLU A 66 -7.62 -22.19 -14.90
N GLU A 67 -6.38 -22.25 -15.36
CA GLU A 67 -5.29 -22.97 -14.68
C GLU A 67 -4.99 -22.39 -13.30
N TYR A 68 -4.87 -21.05 -13.20
CA TYR A 68 -4.52 -20.37 -11.96
C TYR A 68 -5.63 -20.44 -10.92
N PHE A 69 -6.86 -20.12 -11.29
CA PHE A 69 -7.98 -20.10 -10.35
C PHE A 69 -8.67 -21.47 -10.20
N GLN A 70 -8.39 -22.42 -11.10
CA GLN A 70 -9.05 -23.74 -11.18
C GLN A 70 -10.60 -23.62 -11.26
N LYS A 71 -11.10 -22.52 -11.82
CA LYS A 71 -12.52 -22.17 -11.95
C LYS A 71 -12.75 -21.28 -13.16
N ARG A 72 -13.98 -21.34 -13.72
CA ARG A 72 -14.47 -20.45 -14.77
C ARG A 72 -15.32 -19.29 -14.24
N GLU A 73 -15.77 -19.42 -13.03
CA GLU A 73 -16.36 -18.34 -12.25
C GLU A 73 -15.32 -17.85 -11.24
N ILE A 74 -14.98 -16.56 -11.32
CA ILE A 74 -13.98 -15.93 -10.45
C ILE A 74 -14.72 -15.05 -9.46
N PRO A 75 -14.98 -15.53 -8.23
CA PRO A 75 -15.57 -14.72 -7.18
C PRO A 75 -14.57 -13.64 -6.76
N PHE A 76 -15.06 -12.41 -6.60
CA PHE A 76 -14.25 -11.29 -6.15
C PHE A 76 -14.87 -10.54 -4.97
N VAL A 77 -14.03 -9.83 -4.23
CA VAL A 77 -14.42 -8.79 -3.29
C VAL A 77 -13.60 -7.53 -3.56
N ALA A 78 -14.27 -6.37 -3.59
CA ALA A 78 -13.63 -5.07 -3.67
C ALA A 78 -13.86 -4.33 -2.37
N ILE A 79 -12.80 -3.80 -1.76
CA ILE A 79 -12.81 -3.21 -0.42
C ILE A 79 -12.29 -1.77 -0.51
N ASP A 80 -13.02 -0.86 0.16
CA ASP A 80 -12.60 0.51 0.37
C ASP A 80 -12.90 0.96 1.80
N GLY A 81 -12.09 1.86 2.33
CA GLY A 81 -12.20 2.38 3.67
C GLY A 81 -12.60 3.85 3.73
N THR A 82 -13.05 4.23 4.91
CA THR A 82 -13.31 5.63 5.23
C THR A 82 -13.01 5.92 6.68
N CYS A 83 -12.57 7.14 6.97
CA CYS A 83 -12.29 7.56 8.33
C CYS A 83 -12.71 9.01 8.57
N SER A 84 -12.86 9.36 9.84
CA SER A 84 -12.94 10.74 10.31
C SER A 84 -12.37 10.90 11.71
N ARG A 85 -12.11 12.14 12.08
CA ARG A 85 -11.80 12.56 13.43
C ARG A 85 -12.69 13.75 13.78
N ASP A 86 -13.42 13.66 14.87
CA ASP A 86 -14.35 14.67 15.29
C ASP A 86 -13.97 15.17 16.69
N PRO A 87 -13.56 16.46 16.81
CA PRO A 87 -13.20 17.04 18.10
C PRO A 87 -14.43 17.43 18.90
N PHE A 88 -14.47 17.01 20.14
CA PHE A 88 -15.43 17.45 21.17
C PHE A 88 -14.70 18.30 22.22
N SER A 89 -15.44 18.83 23.17
CA SER A 89 -14.85 19.68 24.22
C SER A 89 -13.80 18.95 25.06
N ASP A 90 -14.05 17.70 25.38
CA ASP A 90 -13.29 16.94 26.37
C ASP A 90 -12.60 15.69 25.76
N PHE A 91 -12.90 15.34 24.50
CA PHE A 91 -12.34 14.17 23.83
C PHE A 91 -12.34 14.29 22.31
N MET A 92 -11.50 13.50 21.68
CA MET A 92 -11.45 13.29 20.22
C MET A 92 -12.08 11.95 19.88
N VAL A 93 -13.00 11.94 18.93
CA VAL A 93 -13.58 10.69 18.41
C VAL A 93 -12.93 10.34 17.10
N PHE A 94 -12.41 9.13 17.04
CA PHE A 94 -11.89 8.53 15.83
C PHE A 94 -12.91 7.52 15.29
N PHE A 95 -13.23 7.68 14.04
CA PHE A 95 -14.09 6.77 13.30
C PHE A 95 -13.30 6.16 12.15
N ALA A 96 -13.43 4.86 11.97
CA ALA A 96 -12.92 4.13 10.82
C ALA A 96 -13.91 3.05 10.41
N ALA A 97 -14.05 2.85 9.11
CA ALA A 97 -14.87 1.78 8.55
C ALA A 97 -14.23 1.24 7.27
N ALA A 98 -14.47 -0.03 6.99
CA ALA A 98 -14.21 -0.64 5.69
C ALA A 98 -15.50 -1.26 5.16
N TYR A 99 -15.67 -1.20 3.84
CA TYR A 99 -16.84 -1.72 3.15
C TYR A 99 -16.42 -2.56 1.95
N GLY A 100 -17.03 -3.75 1.80
CA GLY A 100 -16.76 -4.67 0.70
C GLY A 100 -17.94 -4.79 -0.27
N VAL A 101 -17.63 -5.00 -1.54
CA VAL A 101 -18.59 -5.34 -2.59
C VAL A 101 -18.21 -6.68 -3.19
N LYS A 102 -19.11 -7.65 -3.15
CA LYS A 102 -18.90 -9.00 -3.69
C LYS A 102 -19.53 -9.16 -5.06
N GLY A 103 -18.93 -10.04 -5.86
CA GLY A 103 -19.44 -10.43 -7.15
C GLY A 103 -18.64 -11.56 -7.77
N SER A 104 -18.98 -11.89 -9.02
CA SER A 104 -18.27 -12.93 -9.80
C SER A 104 -18.07 -12.47 -11.24
N ILE A 105 -16.92 -12.84 -11.81
CA ILE A 105 -16.61 -12.70 -13.22
C ILE A 105 -16.79 -14.07 -13.88
N TYR A 106 -17.67 -14.13 -14.91
CA TYR A 106 -17.91 -15.34 -15.69
C TYR A 106 -17.15 -15.26 -17.00
N ILE A 107 -16.12 -16.11 -17.16
CA ILE A 107 -15.25 -16.11 -18.34
C ILE A 107 -15.75 -17.01 -19.49
N GLU A 108 -16.80 -17.80 -19.26
CA GLU A 108 -17.40 -18.68 -20.28
C GLU A 108 -18.10 -17.94 -21.40
N THR A 109 -18.45 -16.67 -21.18
CA THR A 109 -19.13 -15.82 -22.16
C THR A 109 -18.17 -14.83 -22.79
N GLN A 110 -18.34 -14.55 -24.08
CA GLN A 110 -17.64 -13.46 -24.76
C GLN A 110 -18.65 -12.39 -25.20
N PRO A 111 -18.55 -11.16 -24.66
CA PRO A 111 -17.63 -10.69 -23.62
C PRO A 111 -17.91 -11.34 -22.25
N PRO A 112 -16.91 -11.39 -21.36
CA PRO A 112 -17.09 -11.86 -19.98
C PRO A 112 -18.19 -11.11 -19.25
N LYS A 113 -18.98 -11.81 -18.44
CA LYS A 113 -20.08 -11.21 -17.67
C LYS A 113 -19.67 -10.93 -16.25
N LEU A 114 -20.04 -9.75 -15.77
CA LEU A 114 -19.88 -9.34 -14.39
C LEU A 114 -21.24 -9.42 -13.68
N ARG A 115 -21.29 -10.12 -12.55
CA ARG A 115 -22.47 -10.20 -11.70
C ARG A 115 -22.11 -9.80 -10.28
N TYR A 116 -22.87 -8.85 -9.74
CA TYR A 116 -22.78 -8.49 -8.33
C TYR A 116 -23.70 -9.36 -7.49
N GLU A 117 -23.24 -9.72 -6.31
CA GLU A 117 -24.12 -10.27 -5.31
C GLU A 117 -25.09 -9.20 -4.83
N LYS A 118 -26.27 -9.62 -4.39
CA LYS A 118 -27.30 -8.70 -3.90
C LYS A 118 -26.69 -7.87 -2.76
N TRP A 119 -26.76 -6.56 -2.93
CA TRP A 119 -26.22 -5.64 -1.94
C TRP A 119 -27.03 -5.74 -0.65
N SER A 120 -26.47 -6.39 0.34
CA SER A 120 -26.95 -6.36 1.71
C SER A 120 -25.93 -5.57 2.52
N MET A 121 -26.41 -4.72 3.43
CA MET A 121 -25.54 -4.08 4.44
C MET A 121 -25.22 -5.10 5.55
N ASP A 122 -25.10 -6.37 5.21
CA ASP A 122 -24.85 -7.45 6.13
C ASP A 122 -23.47 -7.28 6.76
N GLN A 123 -23.36 -7.74 8.01
CA GLN A 123 -22.18 -7.61 8.86
C GLN A 123 -20.90 -8.23 8.25
N ASP A 124 -21.08 -9.09 7.24
CA ASP A 124 -19.99 -9.83 6.60
C ASP A 124 -19.10 -9.00 5.66
N VAL A 125 -19.62 -7.86 5.15
CA VAL A 125 -18.90 -7.02 4.18
C VAL A 125 -18.68 -5.59 4.66
N SER A 126 -19.01 -5.29 5.91
CA SER A 126 -18.76 -3.96 6.48
C SER A 126 -18.36 -4.06 7.94
N ILE A 127 -17.29 -3.37 8.28
CA ILE A 127 -16.80 -3.27 9.65
C ILE A 127 -16.61 -1.80 10.04
N VAL A 128 -16.86 -1.50 11.30
CA VAL A 128 -16.84 -0.14 11.81
C VAL A 128 -16.20 -0.11 13.20
N ALA A 129 -15.29 0.82 13.41
CA ALA A 129 -14.74 1.14 14.71
C ALA A 129 -15.06 2.59 15.09
N TYR A 130 -15.30 2.80 16.36
CA TYR A 130 -15.58 4.08 16.96
C TYR A 130 -14.81 4.21 18.27
N VAL A 131 -13.82 5.09 18.31
CA VAL A 131 -12.84 5.17 19.39
C VAL A 131 -12.83 6.59 19.97
N PRO A 132 -13.49 6.85 21.12
CA PRO A 132 -13.42 8.12 21.82
C PRO A 132 -12.19 8.13 22.74
N ILE A 133 -11.25 9.04 22.50
CA ILE A 133 -10.07 9.25 23.34
C ILE A 133 -10.22 10.56 24.10
N PRO A 134 -10.31 10.56 25.44
CA PRO A 134 -10.31 11.75 26.26
C PRO A 134 -9.00 12.54 26.09
N TYR A 135 -9.08 13.87 25.99
CA TYR A 135 -7.87 14.69 25.90
C TYR A 135 -6.96 14.57 27.13
N ALA A 136 -7.57 14.33 28.31
CA ALA A 136 -6.80 14.09 29.52
C ALA A 136 -5.95 12.82 29.43
N GLU A 137 -6.48 11.76 28.81
CA GLU A 137 -5.78 10.47 28.63
C GLU A 137 -4.79 10.51 27.47
N ALA A 138 -5.03 11.35 26.47
CA ALA A 138 -4.08 11.54 25.37
C ALA A 138 -2.77 12.20 25.83
N GLY A 139 -2.80 12.89 26.99
CA GLY A 139 -1.60 13.39 27.65
C GLY A 139 -0.92 12.39 28.61
N ASP A 140 -1.71 11.49 29.19
CA ASP A 140 -1.26 10.52 30.21
C ASP A 140 -0.56 9.28 29.66
N VAL A 141 -0.50 9.12 28.37
CA VAL A 141 0.41 8.18 27.72
C VAL A 141 1.87 8.55 28.00
N ILE A 142 2.08 9.70 28.58
CA ILE A 142 3.33 10.26 28.95
C ILE A 142 3.34 10.39 30.47
N ASP A 143 4.28 9.71 31.05
CA ASP A 143 4.85 9.82 32.36
C ASP A 143 4.11 10.72 33.38
N SER A 144 3.55 10.10 34.41
CA SER A 144 2.86 10.76 35.51
C SER A 144 3.76 11.72 36.33
N ASN A 145 5.05 11.72 36.10
CA ASN A 145 6.00 12.65 36.74
C ASN A 145 5.94 14.06 36.13
N TYR A 146 5.29 14.23 34.95
CA TYR A 146 5.17 15.53 34.29
C TYR A 146 3.99 16.40 34.76
N ARG A 147 3.23 15.97 35.75
CA ARG A 147 2.16 16.82 36.31
C ARG A 147 2.66 18.07 37.03
N GLU A 148 3.93 18.11 37.41
CA GLU A 148 4.52 19.23 38.15
C GLU A 148 5.35 20.21 37.29
N GLU A 149 5.74 19.83 36.09
CA GLU A 149 6.48 20.71 35.19
C GLU A 149 5.67 21.04 33.94
N PHE A 150 5.37 22.31 33.74
CA PHE A 150 4.67 22.84 32.57
C PHE A 150 5.48 22.76 31.25
N VAL A 151 6.52 21.96 31.20
CA VAL A 151 7.34 21.74 30.01
C VAL A 151 6.80 20.52 29.27
N VAL A 152 6.02 20.78 28.23
CA VAL A 152 5.53 19.74 27.33
C VAL A 152 6.67 19.31 26.42
N ASP A 153 7.26 18.15 26.67
CA ASP A 153 8.18 17.52 25.74
C ASP A 153 7.41 16.96 24.55
N ASP A 154 7.49 17.64 23.41
CA ASP A 154 6.79 17.26 22.18
C ASP A 154 7.18 15.85 21.65
N ARG A 155 8.33 15.29 22.12
CA ARG A 155 8.80 13.96 21.71
C ARG A 155 7.93 12.81 22.21
N ASN A 156 7.15 13.05 23.23
CA ASN A 156 6.34 12.04 23.90
C ASN A 156 4.83 12.17 23.68
N LYS A 157 4.36 13.17 22.95
CA LYS A 157 2.93 13.30 22.65
C LYS A 157 2.50 12.21 21.66
N ILE A 158 1.41 11.51 21.97
CA ILE A 158 0.71 10.72 20.95
C ILE A 158 0.31 11.67 19.84
N ASN A 159 0.80 11.41 18.64
CA ASN A 159 0.35 12.14 17.47
C ASN A 159 -1.06 11.65 17.08
N LEU A 160 -2.07 12.18 17.75
CA LEU A 160 -3.48 11.86 17.48
C LEU A 160 -3.89 12.13 16.03
N SER A 161 -3.06 12.88 15.29
CA SER A 161 -3.41 13.26 13.91
C SER A 161 -3.57 12.09 12.96
N ASN A 162 -2.85 10.99 13.17
CA ASN A 162 -2.78 9.86 12.24
C ASN A 162 -3.56 8.61 12.70
N ILE A 163 -4.13 8.61 13.90
CA ILE A 163 -4.87 7.44 14.44
C ILE A 163 -6.01 7.03 13.50
N HIS A 164 -6.82 7.96 13.03
CA HIS A 164 -7.97 7.65 12.16
C HIS A 164 -7.54 6.98 10.85
N THR A 165 -6.44 7.42 10.24
CA THR A 165 -5.91 6.82 9.02
C THR A 165 -5.38 5.41 9.27
N ARG A 166 -4.67 5.20 10.41
CA ARG A 166 -4.18 3.87 10.78
C ARG A 166 -5.31 2.91 11.12
N LEU A 167 -6.35 3.38 11.79
CA LEU A 167 -7.57 2.59 12.06
C LEU A 167 -8.31 2.21 10.77
N MET A 168 -8.37 3.11 9.79
CA MET A 168 -8.93 2.82 8.47
C MET A 168 -8.13 1.71 7.76
N GLN A 169 -6.81 1.84 7.71
CA GLN A 169 -5.94 0.81 7.16
C GLN A 169 -6.11 -0.53 7.88
N LEU A 170 -6.22 -0.49 9.21
CA LEU A 170 -6.47 -1.70 10.01
C LEU A 170 -7.82 -2.34 9.64
N ALA A 171 -8.87 -1.53 9.46
CA ALA A 171 -10.18 -2.02 9.05
C ALA A 171 -10.15 -2.66 7.65
N GLU A 172 -9.54 -1.98 6.66
CA GLU A 172 -9.42 -2.50 5.29
C GLU A 172 -8.65 -3.83 5.25
N ILE A 173 -7.49 -3.89 5.91
CA ILE A 173 -6.65 -5.10 5.95
C ILE A 173 -7.36 -6.23 6.71
N TYR A 174 -8.00 -5.93 7.84
CA TYR A 174 -8.72 -6.95 8.60
C TYR A 174 -9.91 -7.52 7.82
N LEU A 175 -10.69 -6.67 7.16
CA LEU A 175 -11.79 -7.12 6.30
C LEU A 175 -11.29 -8.00 5.15
N ALA A 176 -10.20 -7.57 4.47
CA ALA A 176 -9.58 -8.34 3.41
C ALA A 176 -9.07 -9.70 3.91
N TYR A 177 -8.42 -9.73 5.07
CA TYR A 177 -7.95 -10.95 5.72
C TYR A 177 -9.10 -11.90 6.08
N GLN A 178 -10.20 -11.40 6.64
CA GLN A 178 -11.37 -12.19 6.93
C GLN A 178 -12.00 -12.79 5.66
N MET A 179 -12.09 -11.99 4.58
CA MET A 179 -12.58 -12.48 3.29
C MET A 179 -11.65 -13.54 2.70
N ALA A 180 -10.34 -13.36 2.78
CA ALA A 180 -9.35 -14.33 2.33
C ALA A 180 -9.39 -15.62 3.14
N LYS A 181 -9.51 -15.53 4.47
CA LYS A 181 -9.59 -16.68 5.38
C LYS A 181 -10.87 -17.50 5.18
N GLY A 182 -11.95 -16.88 4.75
CA GLY A 182 -13.20 -17.49 4.35
C GLY A 182 -13.86 -18.33 5.45
N SER A 183 -14.80 -17.76 6.18
CA SER A 183 -15.47 -18.50 7.24
C SER A 183 -16.85 -19.06 6.86
N THR A 184 -17.54 -18.56 5.81
CA THR A 184 -18.94 -18.96 5.59
C THR A 184 -19.48 -18.92 4.16
N ILE A 185 -18.94 -18.14 3.22
CA ILE A 185 -19.52 -18.00 1.87
C ILE A 185 -18.41 -17.84 0.82
N ALA A 186 -18.54 -18.54 -0.29
CA ALA A 186 -17.66 -18.54 -1.48
C ALA A 186 -16.35 -17.72 -1.35
N ASN A 187 -15.25 -18.40 -1.02
CA ASN A 187 -13.94 -17.78 -0.90
C ASN A 187 -13.64 -16.95 -2.15
N PRO A 188 -13.34 -15.66 -2.04
CA PRO A 188 -12.97 -14.87 -3.20
C PRO A 188 -11.69 -15.45 -3.82
N LYS A 189 -11.59 -15.36 -5.14
CA LYS A 189 -10.37 -15.67 -5.89
C LYS A 189 -9.64 -14.39 -6.31
N LEU A 190 -10.32 -13.25 -6.21
CA LEU A 190 -9.78 -11.94 -6.48
C LEU A 190 -10.18 -10.97 -5.37
N ILE A 191 -9.20 -10.33 -4.75
CA ILE A 191 -9.40 -9.25 -3.79
C ILE A 191 -8.87 -7.96 -4.39
N LEU A 192 -9.72 -6.94 -4.40
CA LEU A 192 -9.40 -5.58 -4.87
C LEU A 192 -9.44 -4.62 -3.69
N MET A 193 -8.44 -3.73 -3.55
CA MET A 193 -8.38 -2.75 -2.47
C MET A 193 -8.12 -1.35 -3.03
N ASP A 194 -8.83 -0.32 -2.54
CA ASP A 194 -8.60 1.10 -2.91
C ASP A 194 -7.52 1.73 -2.03
N LEU A 195 -6.30 1.21 -2.15
CA LEU A 195 -5.11 1.72 -1.46
C LEU A 195 -3.85 1.26 -2.20
N SER A 196 -2.67 1.72 -1.81
CA SER A 196 -1.41 1.14 -2.28
C SER A 196 -0.84 0.21 -1.21
N LEU A 197 -0.87 -1.10 -1.46
CA LEU A 197 -0.36 -2.12 -0.53
C LEU A 197 1.14 -1.98 -0.30
N SER A 198 1.91 -1.64 -1.32
CA SER A 198 3.34 -1.37 -1.18
C SER A 198 3.62 -0.16 -0.30
N SER A 199 2.80 0.89 -0.39
CA SER A 199 2.90 2.06 0.49
C SER A 199 2.50 1.73 1.93
N VAL A 200 1.48 0.89 2.13
CA VAL A 200 1.10 0.38 3.46
C VAL A 200 2.25 -0.43 4.05
N LEU A 201 2.83 -1.36 3.29
CA LEU A 201 3.97 -2.16 3.72
C LEU A 201 5.14 -1.28 4.20
N MET A 202 5.52 -0.26 3.43
CA MET A 202 6.58 0.68 3.80
C MET A 202 6.22 1.55 5.02
N SER A 203 4.99 2.06 5.08
CA SER A 203 4.55 2.97 6.14
C SER A 203 4.29 2.28 7.48
N THR A 204 4.20 0.97 7.49
CA THR A 204 4.03 0.13 8.67
C THR A 204 5.33 -0.49 9.15
N ASP A 205 6.43 -0.32 8.41
CA ASP A 205 7.78 -0.67 8.85
C ASP A 205 8.31 0.41 9.80
N VAL A 206 7.77 0.43 11.00
CA VAL A 206 8.18 1.35 12.07
C VAL A 206 9.34 0.75 12.87
N GLY A 207 10.24 1.60 13.38
CA GLY A 207 11.34 1.14 14.23
C GLY A 207 10.83 0.46 15.51
N MET A 208 11.50 -0.62 15.93
CA MET A 208 11.13 -1.41 17.12
C MET A 208 11.02 -0.56 18.40
N GLU A 209 11.79 0.51 18.47
CA GLU A 209 11.81 1.46 19.60
C GLU A 209 10.56 2.34 19.68
N ARG A 210 9.79 2.44 18.59
CA ARG A 210 8.55 3.24 18.52
C ARG A 210 7.30 2.44 18.83
N ILE A 211 7.42 1.13 18.88
CA ILE A 211 6.31 0.23 19.19
C ILE A 211 6.28 0.05 20.69
N HIS A 212 5.28 0.63 21.32
CA HIS A 212 5.19 0.67 22.78
C HIS A 212 4.45 -0.53 23.37
N LEU A 213 3.70 -1.29 22.59
CA LEU A 213 2.96 -2.47 23.05
C LEU A 213 3.87 -3.64 23.45
N PHE A 214 5.14 -3.65 23.04
CA PHE A 214 6.06 -4.74 23.39
C PHE A 214 6.30 -4.86 24.89
N GLY A 215 6.24 -6.11 25.40
CA GLY A 215 6.39 -6.43 26.82
C GLY A 215 5.14 -6.19 27.65
N HIS A 216 4.04 -5.72 27.04
CA HIS A 216 2.77 -5.50 27.73
C HIS A 216 1.70 -6.50 27.29
N PRO A 217 0.82 -6.94 28.20
CA PRO A 217 -0.24 -7.87 27.86
C PRO A 217 -1.34 -7.17 27.05
N ILE A 218 -1.62 -7.72 25.88
CA ILE A 218 -2.75 -7.33 25.03
C ILE A 218 -3.74 -8.49 25.01
N GLY A 219 -4.82 -8.37 25.78
CA GLY A 219 -5.68 -9.51 26.07
C GLY A 219 -4.93 -10.60 26.82
N THR A 220 -4.80 -11.78 26.21
CA THR A 220 -4.11 -12.93 26.81
C THR A 220 -2.66 -13.11 26.32
N ARG A 221 -2.18 -12.24 25.41
CA ARG A 221 -0.86 -12.37 24.76
C ARG A 221 0.05 -11.20 25.07
N THR A 222 1.34 -11.49 25.08
CA THR A 222 2.40 -10.48 25.21
C THR A 222 3.44 -10.73 24.13
N LEU A 223 3.65 -9.75 23.27
CA LEU A 223 4.70 -9.78 22.26
C LEU A 223 5.93 -9.00 22.74
N ASN A 224 7.10 -9.50 22.41
CA ASN A 224 8.39 -8.85 22.70
C ASN A 224 8.98 -8.27 21.39
N LYS A 225 10.05 -7.50 21.51
CA LYS A 225 10.75 -6.93 20.33
C LYS A 225 11.21 -8.00 19.34
N ARG A 226 11.69 -9.16 19.82
CA ARG A 226 12.09 -10.29 18.97
C ARG A 226 10.92 -10.83 18.13
N ASP A 227 9.70 -10.84 18.70
CA ASP A 227 8.49 -11.27 17.98
C ASP A 227 8.16 -10.27 16.86
N GLY A 228 8.39 -8.98 17.11
CA GLY A 228 8.28 -7.94 16.08
C GLY A 228 9.25 -8.15 14.91
N LEU A 229 10.48 -8.59 15.17
CA LEU A 229 11.43 -8.95 14.10
C LEU A 229 10.92 -10.12 13.27
N VAL A 230 10.36 -11.15 13.92
CA VAL A 230 9.74 -12.29 13.19
C VAL A 230 8.58 -11.81 12.32
N VAL A 231 7.72 -10.93 12.83
CA VAL A 231 6.63 -10.32 12.04
C VAL A 231 7.18 -9.63 10.79
N TYR A 232 8.24 -8.83 10.92
CA TYR A 232 8.82 -8.13 9.77
C TYR A 232 9.59 -9.04 8.80
N ALA A 233 9.93 -10.26 9.20
CA ALA A 233 10.49 -11.28 8.30
C ALA A 233 9.43 -12.02 7.47
N HIS A 234 8.18 -12.04 7.92
CA HIS A 234 7.05 -12.70 7.24
C HIS A 234 6.30 -11.78 6.28
N PRO A 235 5.58 -12.36 5.29
CA PRO A 235 5.88 -13.63 4.69
C PRO A 235 7.00 -13.45 3.66
N PHE A 236 7.78 -14.48 3.45
CA PHE A 236 8.74 -14.54 2.35
C PHE A 236 8.53 -15.88 1.63
N ASN A 237 8.81 -15.92 0.36
CA ASN A 237 8.79 -17.17 -0.39
C ASN A 237 10.15 -17.35 -1.07
N SER A 238 10.82 -18.46 -0.83
CA SER A 238 12.17 -18.73 -1.36
C SER A 238 12.22 -18.70 -2.88
N LYS A 239 11.13 -19.03 -3.57
CA LYS A 239 11.04 -18.96 -5.04
C LYS A 239 11.07 -17.52 -5.56
N LEU A 240 10.66 -16.54 -4.76
CA LEU A 240 10.72 -15.14 -5.14
C LEU A 240 12.12 -14.55 -5.00
N GLY A 241 13.03 -15.27 -4.37
CA GLY A 241 14.41 -14.84 -4.16
C GLY A 241 14.51 -13.64 -3.21
N ILE A 242 15.70 -13.12 -3.06
CA ILE A 242 15.99 -11.93 -2.26
C ILE A 242 16.54 -10.81 -3.14
N PRO A 243 16.27 -9.55 -2.83
CA PRO A 243 16.98 -8.44 -3.47
C PRO A 243 18.48 -8.51 -3.17
N THR A 244 19.32 -8.41 -4.21
CA THR A 244 20.78 -8.46 -4.08
C THR A 244 21.40 -7.15 -3.60
N CYS A 245 20.58 -6.23 -3.12
CA CYS A 245 20.98 -4.92 -2.65
C CYS A 245 21.69 -4.98 -1.29
N LYS A 246 22.77 -4.18 -1.11
CA LYS A 246 23.51 -4.08 0.17
C LYS A 246 22.65 -3.63 1.35
N LYS A 247 21.57 -2.87 1.10
CA LYS A 247 20.67 -2.34 2.14
C LYS A 247 19.52 -3.31 2.50
N TYR A 248 19.45 -4.48 1.89
CA TYR A 248 18.41 -5.45 2.19
C TYR A 248 18.63 -6.13 3.54
N ARG A 249 17.56 -6.36 4.28
CA ARG A 249 17.58 -7.04 5.60
C ARG A 249 17.75 -8.55 5.43
N ARG A 250 18.97 -9.01 5.28
CA ARG A 250 19.29 -10.43 5.02
C ARG A 250 18.90 -11.36 6.18
N TRP A 251 18.83 -10.85 7.39
CA TRP A 251 18.36 -11.62 8.55
C TRP A 251 16.90 -12.07 8.39
N ALA A 252 16.06 -11.30 7.71
CA ALA A 252 14.67 -11.69 7.44
C ALA A 252 14.59 -12.92 6.53
N TYR A 253 15.49 -13.03 5.56
CA TYR A 253 15.60 -14.22 4.72
C TYR A 253 15.99 -15.46 5.51
N VAL A 254 16.92 -15.32 6.45
CA VAL A 254 17.36 -16.42 7.31
C VAL A 254 16.23 -16.92 8.21
N VAL A 255 15.47 -16.02 8.83
CA VAL A 255 14.27 -16.38 9.60
C VAL A 255 13.32 -17.21 8.74
N ARG A 256 13.13 -16.80 7.49
CA ARG A 256 12.22 -17.49 6.58
C ARG A 256 12.71 -18.86 6.19
N LEU A 257 13.98 -19.03 5.83
CA LEU A 257 14.55 -20.35 5.51
C LEU A 257 14.45 -21.30 6.70
N ILE A 258 14.71 -20.83 7.92
CA ILE A 258 14.53 -21.64 9.13
C ILE A 258 13.06 -22.04 9.30
N THR A 259 12.13 -21.12 9.07
CA THR A 259 10.69 -21.41 9.15
C THR A 259 10.27 -22.45 8.09
N GLU A 260 10.73 -22.33 6.85
CA GLU A 260 10.49 -23.30 5.77
C GLU A 260 11.14 -24.66 6.05
N ASN A 261 12.24 -24.68 6.82
CA ASN A 261 12.91 -25.90 7.28
C ASN A 261 12.34 -26.45 8.60
N GLU A 262 11.08 -26.12 8.91
CA GLU A 262 10.38 -26.58 10.13
C GLU A 262 11.08 -26.19 11.44
N GLY A 263 11.76 -25.05 11.46
CA GLY A 263 12.52 -24.58 12.63
C GLY A 263 13.87 -25.28 12.85
N LYS A 264 14.28 -26.15 11.93
CA LYS A 264 15.59 -26.83 12.00
C LYS A 264 16.71 -25.87 11.58
N PRO A 265 17.96 -26.10 12.09
CA PRO A 265 19.12 -25.34 11.66
C PRO A 265 19.34 -25.39 10.14
N VAL A 266 19.90 -24.31 9.61
CA VAL A 266 20.24 -24.16 8.18
C VAL A 266 21.73 -23.98 8.03
N ASP A 267 22.34 -24.75 7.12
CA ASP A 267 23.76 -24.63 6.79
C ASP A 267 24.05 -23.30 6.07
N ILE A 268 25.19 -22.68 6.37
CA ILE A 268 25.66 -21.46 5.68
C ILE A 268 25.83 -21.73 4.18
N ASP A 269 26.25 -22.93 3.77
CA ASP A 269 26.39 -23.28 2.36
C ASP A 269 25.04 -23.24 1.61
N THR A 270 23.95 -23.56 2.31
CA THR A 270 22.59 -23.40 1.76
C THR A 270 22.26 -21.93 1.48
N LEU A 271 22.65 -21.00 2.37
CA LEU A 271 22.46 -19.56 2.13
C LEU A 271 23.30 -19.07 0.96
N VAL A 272 24.56 -19.50 0.87
CA VAL A 272 25.46 -19.11 -0.23
C VAL A 272 24.94 -19.60 -1.58
N SER A 273 24.43 -20.82 -1.62
CA SER A 273 23.90 -21.42 -2.85
C SER A 273 22.54 -20.85 -3.26
N SER A 274 21.71 -20.43 -2.31
CA SER A 274 20.36 -19.92 -2.57
C SER A 274 20.33 -18.46 -3.03
N ALA A 275 21.40 -17.71 -2.81
CA ALA A 275 21.51 -16.32 -3.21
C ALA A 275 22.91 -16.04 -3.75
N CYS A 276 23.04 -15.21 -4.76
CA CYS A 276 24.35 -14.78 -5.30
C CYS A 276 25.07 -13.82 -4.32
N ILE A 277 25.23 -14.23 -3.06
CA ILE A 277 25.82 -13.44 -1.98
C ILE A 277 26.95 -14.27 -1.37
N SER A 278 28.11 -13.66 -1.21
CA SER A 278 29.28 -14.36 -0.65
C SER A 278 29.09 -14.73 0.82
N GLU A 279 29.76 -15.80 1.25
CA GLU A 279 29.77 -16.24 2.65
C GLU A 279 30.17 -15.11 3.60
N ASN A 280 31.19 -14.34 3.26
CA ASN A 280 31.65 -13.22 4.10
C ASN A 280 30.57 -12.14 4.30
N GLU A 281 29.74 -11.89 3.31
CA GLU A 281 28.64 -10.95 3.43
C GLU A 281 27.48 -11.52 4.25
N TRP A 282 27.19 -12.82 4.15
CA TRP A 282 26.25 -13.50 5.02
C TRP A 282 26.69 -13.44 6.48
N VAL A 283 27.93 -13.82 6.77
CA VAL A 283 28.49 -13.79 8.13
C VAL A 283 28.41 -12.37 8.72
N LYS A 284 28.74 -11.34 7.94
CA LYS A 284 28.58 -9.95 8.40
C LYS A 284 27.14 -9.62 8.75
N SER A 285 26.18 -10.00 7.92
CA SER A 285 24.76 -9.74 8.13
C SER A 285 24.21 -10.47 9.37
N LEU A 286 24.68 -11.69 9.64
CA LEU A 286 24.32 -12.47 10.82
C LEU A 286 24.93 -11.94 12.13
N HIS A 287 25.93 -11.08 12.04
CA HIS A 287 26.51 -10.39 13.19
C HIS A 287 25.84 -9.04 13.50
N GLU A 288 24.88 -8.61 12.72
CA GLU A 288 24.08 -7.42 13.02
C GLU A 288 23.26 -7.61 14.32
N PRO A 289 23.00 -6.53 15.09
CA PRO A 289 22.32 -6.63 16.38
C PRO A 289 21.00 -7.41 16.33
N TYR A 290 20.14 -7.14 15.35
CA TYR A 290 18.86 -7.82 15.20
C TYR A 290 19.02 -9.31 14.84
N ALA A 291 19.99 -9.65 14.01
CA ALA A 291 20.24 -11.03 13.64
C ALA A 291 20.68 -11.87 14.84
N LYS A 292 21.53 -11.31 15.72
CA LYS A 292 21.97 -11.99 16.95
C LYS A 292 20.85 -12.28 17.95
N GLU A 293 19.80 -11.48 17.96
CA GLU A 293 18.61 -11.77 18.78
C GLU A 293 17.84 -12.97 18.25
N LEU A 294 17.87 -13.19 16.93
CA LEU A 294 17.09 -14.21 16.24
C LEU A 294 17.81 -15.54 16.12
N VAL A 295 19.11 -15.51 15.80
CA VAL A 295 19.88 -16.71 15.46
C VAL A 295 21.25 -16.72 16.08
N SER A 296 21.81 -17.92 16.24
CA SER A 296 23.20 -18.16 16.64
C SER A 296 23.89 -19.06 15.59
N ILE A 297 25.21 -18.87 15.43
CA ILE A 297 26.00 -19.66 14.48
C ILE A 297 26.84 -20.67 15.29
N GLN A 298 26.68 -21.96 15.01
CA GLN A 298 27.43 -23.05 15.61
C GLN A 298 27.85 -24.04 14.51
N ASN A 299 29.14 -24.34 14.43
CA ASN A 299 29.69 -25.35 13.47
C ASN A 299 29.21 -25.15 12.01
N ARG A 300 29.16 -23.90 11.51
CA ARG A 300 28.63 -23.53 10.18
C ARG A 300 27.12 -23.70 10.01
N GLU A 301 26.39 -24.07 11.06
CA GLU A 301 24.94 -24.12 11.07
C GLU A 301 24.37 -22.88 11.79
N ILE A 302 23.26 -22.39 11.27
CA ILE A 302 22.52 -21.26 11.81
C ILE A 302 21.33 -21.82 12.58
N HIS A 303 21.37 -21.68 13.87
CA HIS A 303 20.36 -22.16 14.81
C HIS A 303 19.40 -21.05 15.20
N PRO A 304 18.08 -21.28 15.20
CA PRO A 304 17.13 -20.32 15.76
C PRO A 304 17.28 -20.24 17.29
N ASN A 305 17.21 -19.03 17.85
CA ASN A 305 17.27 -18.82 19.29
C ASN A 305 15.95 -19.11 20.00
N PHE A 306 14.85 -19.18 19.25
CA PHE A 306 13.50 -19.49 19.73
C PHE A 306 12.62 -19.95 18.55
N ASP A 307 11.41 -20.41 18.84
CA ASP A 307 10.46 -20.87 17.81
C ASP A 307 9.83 -19.69 17.07
N PHE A 308 10.21 -19.49 15.82
CA PHE A 308 9.70 -18.42 14.94
C PHE A 308 8.25 -18.66 14.54
N SER A 309 7.84 -19.91 14.36
CA SER A 309 6.47 -20.24 13.97
C SER A 309 5.50 -19.95 15.10
N ALA A 310 5.86 -20.31 16.34
CA ALA A 310 5.06 -19.97 17.52
C ALA A 310 4.94 -18.45 17.71
N SER A 311 6.05 -17.72 17.55
CA SER A 311 6.09 -16.25 17.63
C SER A 311 5.17 -15.60 16.58
N TRP A 312 5.22 -16.06 15.34
CA TRP A 312 4.34 -15.59 14.26
C TRP A 312 2.87 -15.90 14.55
N PHE A 313 2.57 -17.13 14.97
CA PHE A 313 1.21 -17.52 15.34
C PHE A 313 0.64 -16.66 16.47
N ASP A 314 1.42 -16.37 17.50
CA ASP A 314 0.98 -15.50 18.60
C ASP A 314 0.72 -14.06 18.13
N ALA A 315 1.53 -13.54 17.20
CA ALA A 315 1.31 -12.22 16.61
C ALA A 315 0.01 -12.17 15.82
N VAL A 316 -0.24 -13.15 14.96
CA VAL A 316 -1.48 -13.24 14.16
C VAL A 316 -2.71 -13.38 15.07
N ARG A 317 -2.63 -14.21 16.12
CA ARG A 317 -3.73 -14.38 17.07
C ARG A 317 -4.00 -13.11 17.87
N LEU A 318 -2.97 -12.37 18.27
CA LEU A 318 -3.15 -11.07 18.91
C LEU A 318 -3.89 -10.10 17.99
N PHE A 319 -3.48 -10.04 16.72
CA PHE A 319 -4.15 -9.21 15.71
C PHE A 319 -5.62 -9.61 15.53
N GLU A 320 -5.94 -10.89 15.39
CA GLU A 320 -7.30 -11.41 15.25
C GLU A 320 -8.17 -11.06 16.45
N ASP A 321 -7.69 -11.38 17.66
CA ASP A 321 -8.43 -11.14 18.92
C ASP A 321 -8.71 -9.65 19.14
N LEU A 322 -7.72 -8.79 18.83
CA LEU A 322 -7.88 -7.34 18.99
C LEU A 322 -8.85 -6.77 17.95
N CYS A 323 -8.71 -7.16 16.69
CA CYS A 323 -9.62 -6.71 15.64
C CYS A 323 -11.04 -7.21 15.83
N ASP A 324 -11.24 -8.45 16.32
CA ASP A 324 -12.55 -8.97 16.69
C ASP A 324 -13.19 -8.13 17.80
N ARG A 325 -12.43 -7.80 18.86
CA ARG A 325 -12.91 -6.91 19.92
C ARG A 325 -13.30 -5.54 19.36
N LEU A 326 -12.44 -4.94 18.54
CA LEU A 326 -12.62 -3.59 18.01
C LEU A 326 -13.81 -3.49 17.05
N PHE A 327 -13.89 -4.39 16.06
CA PHE A 327 -14.82 -4.27 14.94
C PHE A 327 -16.11 -5.06 15.09
N HIS A 328 -16.05 -6.26 15.67
CA HIS A 328 -17.25 -7.11 15.84
C HIS A 328 -17.91 -6.93 17.21
N LYS A 329 -17.13 -6.98 18.28
CA LYS A 329 -17.66 -6.74 19.63
C LYS A 329 -17.86 -5.26 19.93
N ARG A 330 -17.26 -4.37 19.10
CA ARG A 330 -17.37 -2.91 19.23
C ARG A 330 -16.94 -2.41 20.61
N ASP A 331 -15.90 -3.04 21.15
CA ASP A 331 -15.31 -2.69 22.43
C ASP A 331 -14.50 -1.38 22.28
N PRO A 332 -14.94 -0.26 22.89
CA PRO A 332 -14.23 1.02 22.77
C PRO A 332 -12.87 1.00 23.47
N GLU A 333 -12.65 0.05 24.38
CA GLU A 333 -11.40 -0.13 25.12
C GLU A 333 -10.47 -1.16 24.47
N ALA A 334 -10.79 -1.66 23.27
CA ALA A 334 -9.96 -2.63 22.57
C ALA A 334 -8.52 -2.14 22.33
N LEU A 335 -8.33 -0.81 22.19
CA LEU A 335 -7.03 -0.18 21.96
C LEU A 335 -6.33 0.27 23.25
N ILE A 336 -6.82 -0.17 24.41
CA ILE A 336 -6.20 0.12 25.70
C ILE A 336 -5.51 -1.14 26.22
N TYR A 337 -4.32 -0.96 26.77
CA TYR A 337 -3.56 -2.05 27.42
C TYR A 337 -2.95 -1.60 28.76
N PRO A 338 -2.79 -2.54 29.72
CA PRO A 338 -2.19 -2.24 31.01
C PRO A 338 -0.67 -2.14 30.92
N VAL A 339 -0.12 -1.12 31.54
CA VAL A 339 1.32 -0.92 31.74
C VAL A 339 1.62 -1.03 33.24
N ARG A 340 2.57 -1.86 33.64
CA ARG A 340 3.02 -1.96 35.02
C ARG A 340 4.19 -1.01 35.24
N ASP A 341 3.99 -0.05 36.14
CA ASP A 341 5.02 0.90 36.55
C ASP A 341 5.12 0.91 38.09
N ASN A 342 6.31 0.57 38.61
CA ASN A 342 6.58 0.56 40.05
C ASN A 342 5.51 -0.10 40.93
N GLY A 343 4.93 -1.22 40.47
CA GLY A 343 3.88 -1.96 41.18
C GLY A 343 2.45 -1.42 41.00
N THR A 344 2.27 -0.31 40.32
CA THR A 344 0.97 0.22 39.92
C THR A 344 0.61 -0.20 38.49
N ILE A 345 -0.67 -0.51 38.25
CA ILE A 345 -1.18 -0.77 36.90
C ILE A 345 -1.79 0.52 36.38
N ARG A 346 -1.29 0.98 35.23
CA ARG A 346 -1.84 2.09 34.48
C ARG A 346 -2.36 1.58 33.15
N TYR A 347 -3.33 2.26 32.58
CA TYR A 347 -3.88 1.93 31.28
C TYR A 347 -3.39 2.95 30.24
N ARG A 348 -2.97 2.45 29.09
CA ARG A 348 -2.42 3.24 28.01
C ARG A 348 -3.17 2.98 26.71
N TRP A 349 -3.46 4.04 25.96
CA TRP A 349 -3.96 3.93 24.57
C TRP A 349 -2.83 3.51 23.63
N MET A 350 -3.15 2.70 22.63
CA MET A 350 -2.22 2.38 21.55
C MET A 350 -1.85 3.64 20.77
N SER A 351 -0.56 3.78 20.49
CA SER A 351 -0.03 4.83 19.63
C SER A 351 -0.33 4.56 18.15
N PRO A 352 -0.21 5.54 17.25
CA PRO A 352 -0.28 5.29 15.81
C PRO A 352 0.72 4.25 15.33
N GLU A 353 1.89 4.15 15.97
CA GLU A 353 2.93 3.19 15.69
C GLU A 353 2.54 1.77 16.15
N ASP A 354 1.88 1.64 17.29
CA ASP A 354 1.31 0.36 17.74
C ASP A 354 0.25 -0.14 16.76
N ILE A 355 -0.65 0.76 16.31
CA ILE A 355 -1.68 0.41 15.32
C ILE A 355 -1.03 0.08 13.97
N ALA A 356 0.02 0.81 13.55
CA ALA A 356 0.76 0.51 12.34
C ALA A 356 1.41 -0.89 12.39
N PHE A 357 1.91 -1.29 13.55
CA PHE A 357 2.44 -2.64 13.75
C PHE A 357 1.33 -3.72 13.63
N LEU A 358 0.13 -3.46 14.16
CA LEU A 358 -1.03 -4.34 13.94
C LEU A 358 -1.41 -4.45 12.45
N VAL A 359 -1.37 -3.33 11.71
CA VAL A 359 -1.57 -3.34 10.26
C VAL A 359 -0.48 -4.16 9.57
N ALA A 360 0.78 -4.07 10.04
CA ALA A 360 1.89 -4.87 9.51
C ALA A 360 1.66 -6.37 9.70
N ILE A 361 1.18 -6.80 10.87
CA ILE A 361 0.81 -8.21 11.12
C ILE A 361 -0.30 -8.63 10.17
N GLY A 362 -1.39 -7.86 10.13
CA GLY A 362 -2.57 -8.19 9.32
C GLY A 362 -2.28 -8.25 7.82
N LEU A 363 -1.48 -7.33 7.30
CA LEU A 363 -1.07 -7.33 5.88
C LEU A 363 -0.26 -8.58 5.54
N ARG A 364 0.67 -8.96 6.41
CA ARG A 364 1.50 -10.14 6.18
C ARG A 364 0.70 -11.44 6.29
N ALA A 365 -0.21 -11.53 7.24
CA ALA A 365 -1.15 -12.64 7.35
C ALA A 365 -2.11 -12.74 6.14
N LEU A 366 -2.56 -11.59 5.62
CA LEU A 366 -3.35 -11.54 4.39
C LEU A 366 -2.56 -12.08 3.18
N ILE A 367 -1.30 -11.66 3.02
CA ILE A 367 -0.43 -12.12 1.92
C ILE A 367 -0.23 -13.63 1.99
N GLU A 368 0.12 -14.16 3.16
CA GLU A 368 0.30 -15.60 3.38
C GLU A 368 -0.97 -16.39 3.05
N THR A 369 -2.12 -15.94 3.54
CA THR A 369 -3.43 -16.53 3.23
C THR A 369 -3.75 -16.48 1.73
N CYS A 370 -3.40 -15.38 1.04
CA CYS A 370 -3.61 -15.28 -0.41
C CYS A 370 -2.76 -16.29 -1.18
N TRP A 371 -1.51 -16.52 -0.80
CA TRP A 371 -0.66 -17.55 -1.42
C TRP A 371 -1.18 -18.96 -1.15
N GLU A 372 -1.56 -19.27 0.09
CA GLU A 372 -2.10 -20.59 0.46
C GLU A 372 -3.38 -20.97 -0.30
N ARG A 373 -4.20 -19.96 -0.63
CA ARG A 373 -5.53 -20.18 -1.22
C ARG A 373 -5.63 -19.82 -2.71
N ASN A 374 -4.52 -19.49 -3.34
CA ASN A 374 -4.47 -18.99 -4.73
C ASN A 374 -5.47 -17.86 -4.94
N ILE A 375 -5.34 -16.79 -4.13
CA ILE A 375 -6.13 -15.58 -4.24
C ILE A 375 -5.24 -14.49 -4.87
N MET A 376 -5.70 -13.90 -5.97
CA MET A 376 -5.04 -12.76 -6.57
C MET A 376 -5.41 -11.50 -5.77
N LEU A 377 -4.42 -10.90 -5.12
CA LEU A 377 -4.57 -9.66 -4.37
C LEU A 377 -4.08 -8.50 -5.23
N LEU A 378 -4.97 -7.58 -5.54
CA LEU A 378 -4.70 -6.35 -6.30
C LEU A 378 -5.09 -5.14 -5.46
N SER A 379 -4.26 -4.11 -5.49
CA SER A 379 -4.64 -2.82 -4.96
C SER A 379 -4.46 -1.72 -5.99
N ILE A 380 -5.30 -0.71 -5.92
CA ILE A 380 -5.40 0.33 -6.93
C ILE A 380 -5.47 1.69 -6.27
N ALA A 381 -4.57 2.59 -6.67
CA ALA A 381 -4.62 3.98 -6.27
C ALA A 381 -4.87 4.88 -7.48
N LYS A 382 -6.00 5.62 -7.46
CA LYS A 382 -6.42 6.48 -8.57
C LYS A 382 -5.79 7.87 -8.56
N ASP A 383 -5.51 8.41 -7.39
CA ASP A 383 -5.07 9.81 -7.20
C ASP A 383 -3.61 9.89 -6.74
N SER A 384 -2.72 9.22 -7.48
CA SER A 384 -1.29 9.25 -7.16
C SER A 384 -0.65 10.55 -7.64
N THR A 385 -0.06 11.30 -6.71
CA THR A 385 0.79 12.46 -6.98
C THR A 385 2.27 12.09 -6.97
N THR A 386 2.59 10.81 -7.00
CA THR A 386 3.96 10.31 -6.91
C THR A 386 4.77 10.65 -8.16
N LYS A 387 6.08 10.70 -7.98
CA LYS A 387 7.09 10.79 -9.03
C LYS A 387 8.06 9.62 -8.92
N TYR A 388 7.54 8.48 -8.52
CA TYR A 388 8.35 7.31 -8.21
C TYR A 388 8.89 6.64 -9.48
N PHE A 389 8.00 6.33 -10.44
CA PHE A 389 8.37 5.64 -11.67
C PHE A 389 9.33 6.46 -12.52
N SER A 390 8.98 7.71 -12.80
CA SER A 390 9.81 8.58 -13.62
C SER A 390 11.21 8.77 -13.02
N LYS A 391 11.31 8.98 -11.69
CA LYS A 391 12.60 9.13 -11.01
C LYS A 391 13.43 7.85 -11.04
N ASN A 392 12.78 6.69 -10.82
CA ASN A 392 13.44 5.40 -10.84
C ASN A 392 13.98 5.08 -12.25
N TYR A 393 13.15 5.23 -13.27
CA TYR A 393 13.58 4.97 -14.65
C TYR A 393 14.69 5.92 -15.11
N ILE A 394 14.66 7.19 -14.71
CA ILE A 394 15.73 8.13 -14.97
C ILE A 394 17.05 7.68 -14.33
N GLY A 395 17.01 7.21 -13.09
CA GLY A 395 18.17 6.66 -12.40
C GLY A 395 18.72 5.43 -13.10
N VAL A 396 17.86 4.48 -13.42
CA VAL A 396 18.23 3.26 -14.15
C VAL A 396 18.82 3.57 -15.53
N MET A 397 18.22 4.48 -16.30
CA MET A 397 18.73 4.90 -17.61
C MET A 397 20.13 5.45 -17.55
N ARG A 398 20.43 6.23 -16.50
CA ARG A 398 21.77 6.77 -16.29
C ARG A 398 22.76 5.65 -15.99
N GLU A 399 22.45 4.77 -15.06
CA GLU A 399 23.36 3.69 -14.65
C GLU A 399 23.61 2.66 -15.76
N THR A 400 22.60 2.41 -16.60
CA THR A 400 22.75 1.54 -17.78
C THR A 400 23.45 2.22 -18.96
N GLY A 401 23.77 3.51 -18.86
CA GLY A 401 24.41 4.28 -19.93
C GLY A 401 23.52 4.57 -21.14
N VAL A 402 22.23 4.21 -21.09
CA VAL A 402 21.28 4.45 -22.19
C VAL A 402 21.05 5.95 -22.39
N PHE A 403 21.13 6.74 -21.32
CA PHE A 403 20.94 8.19 -21.39
C PHE A 403 21.86 8.92 -20.41
N PRO A 404 23.17 9.03 -20.72
CA PRO A 404 24.17 9.58 -19.80
C PRO A 404 23.99 11.08 -19.51
N GLN A 405 23.34 11.82 -20.40
CA GLN A 405 23.11 13.28 -20.29
C GLN A 405 21.60 13.55 -20.14
N ILE A 406 21.06 13.33 -18.95
CA ILE A 406 19.65 13.61 -18.68
C ILE A 406 19.49 15.06 -18.25
N PRO A 407 18.72 15.88 -18.97
CA PRO A 407 18.40 17.23 -18.54
C PRO A 407 17.54 17.18 -17.27
N VAL A 408 18.02 17.80 -16.20
CA VAL A 408 17.32 17.85 -14.93
C VAL A 408 16.15 18.82 -15.02
N GLY A 409 14.93 18.37 -14.73
CA GLY A 409 13.77 19.25 -14.56
C GLY A 409 12.79 19.35 -15.72
N TYR A 410 12.93 18.54 -16.76
CA TYR A 410 12.10 18.62 -17.98
C TYR A 410 10.93 17.62 -18.05
N LEU A 411 10.71 16.80 -17.03
CA LEU A 411 9.58 15.88 -17.02
C LEU A 411 8.40 16.45 -16.21
N PRO A 412 7.15 16.06 -16.52
CA PRO A 412 5.99 16.40 -15.72
C PRO A 412 6.16 16.08 -14.23
N TRP A 413 5.44 16.80 -13.38
CA TRP A 413 5.62 16.71 -11.92
C TRP A 413 5.16 15.38 -11.31
N THR A 414 4.29 14.63 -11.99
CA THR A 414 3.78 13.34 -11.51
C THR A 414 3.94 12.28 -12.58
N ASP A 415 4.06 11.03 -12.16
CA ASP A 415 4.12 9.89 -13.06
C ASP A 415 2.85 9.79 -13.92
N ARG A 416 1.69 10.06 -13.32
CA ARG A 416 0.42 10.12 -14.02
C ARG A 416 0.44 11.14 -15.17
N ALA A 417 0.84 12.39 -14.89
CA ALA A 417 0.88 13.44 -15.90
C ALA A 417 1.88 13.11 -17.02
N LEU A 418 3.01 12.48 -16.70
CA LEU A 418 3.98 11.99 -17.68
C LEU A 418 3.33 10.97 -18.63
N LEU A 419 2.70 9.94 -18.06
CA LEU A 419 2.15 8.83 -18.85
C LEU A 419 0.89 9.24 -19.62
N GLU A 420 0.05 10.09 -19.06
CA GLU A 420 -1.09 10.67 -19.77
C GLU A 420 -0.63 11.54 -20.96
N SER A 421 0.46 12.30 -20.79
CA SER A 421 1.06 13.07 -21.90
C SER A 421 1.59 12.17 -23.01
N ILE A 422 2.22 11.05 -22.68
CA ILE A 422 2.68 10.05 -23.64
C ILE A 422 1.48 9.42 -24.37
N ALA A 423 0.49 8.96 -23.63
CA ALA A 423 -0.70 8.31 -24.19
C ALA A 423 -1.52 9.23 -25.11
N CYS A 424 -1.47 10.54 -24.90
CA CYS A 424 -2.09 11.52 -25.80
C CYS A 424 -1.37 11.61 -27.16
N GLN A 425 -0.06 11.40 -27.19
CA GLN A 425 0.79 11.66 -28.36
C GLN A 425 1.11 10.40 -29.17
N VAL A 426 1.12 9.24 -28.54
CA VAL A 426 1.44 7.96 -29.17
C VAL A 426 0.16 7.34 -29.72
N ASP A 427 -0.06 7.47 -31.02
CA ASP A 427 -1.30 7.01 -31.68
C ASP A 427 -1.42 5.49 -31.71
N GLU A 428 -0.33 4.78 -31.69
CA GLU A 428 -0.24 3.33 -31.77
C GLU A 428 -0.55 2.62 -30.44
N LEU A 429 -0.56 3.35 -29.32
CA LEU A 429 -0.78 2.76 -28.00
C LEU A 429 -2.27 2.51 -27.75
N SER A 430 -2.67 1.24 -27.76
CA SER A 430 -4.04 0.80 -27.49
C SER A 430 -4.28 0.57 -26.00
N CYS A 431 -5.51 0.80 -25.53
CA CYS A 431 -5.88 0.45 -24.16
C CYS A 431 -6.53 -0.96 -24.10
N PRO A 432 -6.30 -1.70 -22.99
CA PRO A 432 -5.44 -1.31 -21.87
C PRO A 432 -3.94 -1.44 -22.20
N TRP A 433 -3.17 -0.56 -21.62
CA TRP A 433 -1.71 -0.67 -21.59
C TRP A 433 -1.18 -0.55 -20.16
N ALA A 434 -0.03 -1.12 -19.90
CA ALA A 434 0.66 -1.01 -18.63
C ALA A 434 2.16 -0.82 -18.81
N ILE A 435 2.78 -0.11 -17.88
CA ILE A 435 4.22 0.00 -17.80
C ILE A 435 4.74 -0.94 -16.71
N THR A 436 5.81 -1.66 -17.03
CA THR A 436 6.49 -2.57 -16.10
C THR A 436 7.31 -1.78 -15.08
N GLU A 437 7.37 -2.25 -13.87
CA GLU A 437 8.22 -1.70 -12.82
C GLU A 437 9.50 -2.51 -12.66
N PHE A 438 10.57 -1.80 -12.31
CA PHE A 438 11.75 -2.42 -11.70
C PHE A 438 11.43 -2.75 -10.24
N ASP A 439 11.99 -3.85 -9.75
CA ASP A 439 11.82 -4.44 -8.43
C ASP A 439 11.84 -3.45 -7.24
N SER A 440 11.97 -3.95 -6.07
CA SER A 440 12.05 -3.23 -4.78
C SER A 440 13.19 -2.21 -4.65
N VAL A 441 14.04 -2.07 -5.64
CA VAL A 441 15.14 -1.10 -5.67
C VAL A 441 14.70 0.19 -6.36
N PHE A 442 14.79 1.30 -5.63
CA PHE A 442 14.52 2.63 -6.14
C PHE A 442 15.82 3.39 -6.34
N MET A 443 16.04 3.88 -7.56
CA MET A 443 17.21 4.66 -7.95
C MET A 443 16.76 6.04 -8.43
N THR A 444 17.42 7.09 -7.97
CA THR A 444 17.13 8.47 -8.38
C THR A 444 18.41 9.27 -8.56
N LEU A 445 18.38 10.24 -9.46
CA LEU A 445 19.51 11.15 -9.66
C LEU A 445 19.84 11.90 -8.38
N HIS A 446 21.12 11.93 -8.02
CA HIS A 446 21.64 12.81 -7.00
C HIS A 446 22.09 14.11 -7.66
N VAL A 447 21.39 15.19 -7.34
CA VAL A 447 21.63 16.52 -7.91
C VAL A 447 22.08 17.44 -6.79
N GLU A 448 23.20 18.13 -7.03
CA GLU A 448 23.71 19.20 -6.18
C GLU A 448 23.62 20.55 -6.89
N GLU A 449 23.50 21.62 -6.15
CA GLU A 449 23.49 22.96 -6.67
C GLU A 449 24.86 23.61 -6.40
N GLU A 450 25.60 23.91 -7.45
CA GLU A 450 26.86 24.62 -7.40
C GLU A 450 26.77 25.90 -8.24
N ASN A 451 27.05 27.03 -7.64
CA ASN A 451 27.02 28.35 -8.32
C ASN A 451 25.72 28.64 -9.07
N GLY A 452 24.56 28.20 -8.50
CA GLY A 452 23.24 28.36 -9.12
C GLY A 452 22.96 27.40 -10.28
N GLN A 453 23.87 26.47 -10.57
CA GLN A 453 23.67 25.40 -11.56
C GLN A 453 23.43 24.05 -10.89
N LYS A 454 22.48 23.30 -11.42
CA LYS A 454 22.18 21.94 -10.95
C LYS A 454 23.09 20.94 -11.65
N ILE A 455 23.96 20.28 -10.88
CA ILE A 455 24.94 19.31 -11.36
C ILE A 455 24.54 17.92 -10.87
N ILE A 456 24.52 16.95 -11.78
CA ILE A 456 24.26 15.55 -11.45
C ILE A 456 25.55 14.93 -10.93
N ARG A 457 25.58 14.58 -9.63
CA ARG A 457 26.72 13.91 -8.97
C ARG A 457 26.69 12.40 -9.05
N GLY A 458 25.61 11.82 -9.49
CA GLY A 458 25.43 10.38 -9.59
C GLY A 458 24.01 9.95 -9.34
N VAL A 459 23.83 8.71 -8.92
CA VAL A 459 22.55 8.12 -8.57
C VAL A 459 22.58 7.70 -7.11
N ARG A 460 21.51 8.00 -6.39
CA ARG A 460 21.24 7.45 -5.06
C ARG A 460 20.20 6.36 -5.18
N GLY A 461 20.46 5.22 -4.55
CA GLY A 461 19.53 4.11 -4.50
C GLY A 461 18.97 3.89 -3.08
N ASN A 462 17.78 3.32 -3.04
CA ASN A 462 17.14 2.89 -1.80
C ASN A 462 16.33 1.62 -2.05
N VAL A 463 16.16 0.79 -1.02
CA VAL A 463 15.22 -0.33 -1.08
C VAL A 463 13.85 0.21 -0.71
N VAL A 464 12.89 0.10 -1.61
CA VAL A 464 11.53 0.62 -1.43
C VAL A 464 10.64 -0.40 -0.75
N ASN A 465 10.69 -1.64 -1.21
CA ASN A 465 10.16 -2.81 -0.52
C ASN A 465 11.34 -3.64 -0.06
N GLN A 466 11.41 -3.93 1.21
CA GLN A 466 12.49 -4.76 1.75
C GLN A 466 12.31 -6.24 1.38
N GLU A 467 11.15 -6.59 0.87
CA GLU A 467 10.73 -7.92 0.47
C GLU A 467 10.12 -7.87 -0.93
N ARG A 468 10.38 -8.87 -1.76
CA ARG A 468 9.75 -9.01 -3.07
C ARG A 468 8.33 -9.53 -2.89
N LEU A 469 7.38 -8.65 -2.57
CA LEU A 469 5.99 -9.02 -2.33
C LEU A 469 5.04 -8.52 -3.41
N PHE A 470 5.29 -7.33 -3.98
CA PHE A 470 4.38 -6.70 -4.92
C PHE A 470 5.06 -6.30 -6.22
N ALA A 471 4.43 -6.66 -7.35
CA ALA A 471 4.66 -6.02 -8.62
C ALA A 471 3.85 -4.71 -8.64
N ARG A 472 4.51 -3.58 -8.95
CA ARG A 472 3.86 -2.29 -9.07
C ARG A 472 3.87 -1.85 -10.52
N SER A 473 2.73 -1.41 -11.01
CA SER A 473 2.59 -0.95 -12.39
C SER A 473 1.68 0.27 -12.47
N LEU A 474 1.82 0.99 -13.56
CA LEU A 474 0.91 2.06 -13.96
C LEU A 474 0.21 1.60 -15.23
N ALA A 475 -1.11 1.72 -15.27
CA ALA A 475 -1.92 1.29 -16.39
C ALA A 475 -3.02 2.28 -16.72
N GLN A 476 -3.45 2.27 -17.98
CA GLN A 476 -4.60 3.01 -18.45
C GLN A 476 -5.54 2.04 -19.18
N PHE A 477 -6.83 2.09 -18.83
CA PHE A 477 -7.84 1.16 -19.35
C PHE A 477 -8.76 1.78 -20.40
N PHE A 478 -8.73 3.08 -20.55
CA PHE A 478 -9.58 3.77 -21.50
C PHE A 478 -8.89 4.97 -22.15
N ASN A 479 -8.82 4.98 -23.46
CA ASN A 479 -8.37 6.12 -24.25
C ASN A 479 -9.13 6.12 -25.57
N ARG A 480 -10.00 7.12 -25.76
CA ARG A 480 -10.73 7.31 -27.00
C ARG A 480 -10.32 8.62 -27.62
N LYS A 481 -9.50 8.56 -28.66
CA LYS A 481 -9.07 9.73 -29.42
C LYS A 481 -10.20 10.25 -30.28
N ILE A 482 -10.88 11.30 -29.83
CA ILE A 482 -11.87 12.05 -30.61
C ILE A 482 -11.16 13.30 -31.11
N LYS A 483 -11.28 13.63 -32.41
CA LYS A 483 -10.51 14.68 -33.11
C LYS A 483 -10.44 16.06 -32.43
N ALA A 484 -11.36 16.40 -31.53
CA ALA A 484 -11.42 17.72 -30.88
C ALA A 484 -11.04 17.69 -29.39
N THR A 485 -11.32 16.59 -28.68
CA THR A 485 -11.04 16.47 -27.24
C THR A 485 -10.85 14.99 -26.90
N PRO A 486 -9.64 14.54 -26.58
CA PRO A 486 -9.42 13.15 -26.22
C PRO A 486 -10.18 12.85 -24.92
N LEU A 487 -11.05 11.85 -24.95
CA LEU A 487 -11.67 11.30 -23.76
C LEU A 487 -10.75 10.19 -23.24
N MET A 488 -10.11 10.45 -22.11
CA MET A 488 -9.13 9.55 -21.54
C MET A 488 -9.53 9.13 -20.12
N GLY A 489 -9.33 7.86 -19.82
CA GLY A 489 -9.32 7.38 -18.46
C GLY A 489 -8.05 7.80 -17.73
N HIS A 490 -8.14 7.82 -16.42
CA HIS A 490 -6.96 8.09 -15.59
C HIS A 490 -5.94 6.96 -15.69
N VAL A 491 -4.67 7.32 -15.64
CA VAL A 491 -3.61 6.35 -15.36
C VAL A 491 -3.70 5.99 -13.88
N ILE A 492 -3.89 4.72 -13.60
CA ILE A 492 -4.02 4.19 -12.25
C ILE A 492 -2.75 3.44 -11.85
N PHE A 493 -2.46 3.50 -10.57
CA PHE A 493 -1.36 2.79 -9.93
C PHE A 493 -1.88 1.45 -9.39
N ILE A 494 -1.21 0.35 -9.73
CA ILE A 494 -1.61 -1.01 -9.38
C ILE A 494 -0.48 -1.70 -8.63
N ASP A 495 -0.76 -2.18 -7.41
CA ASP A 495 0.08 -3.16 -6.73
C ASP A 495 -0.56 -4.54 -6.88
N ARG A 496 0.17 -5.50 -7.39
CA ARG A 496 -0.23 -6.90 -7.49
C ARG A 496 0.65 -7.75 -6.60
N LEU A 497 0.05 -8.58 -5.75
CA LEU A 497 0.81 -9.57 -5.01
C LEU A 497 1.54 -10.51 -5.98
N LEU A 498 2.85 -10.67 -5.80
CA LEU A 498 3.65 -11.58 -6.60
C LEU A 498 3.24 -13.02 -6.35
N ASP A 499 3.12 -13.77 -7.43
CA ASP A 499 2.90 -15.21 -7.36
C ASP A 499 4.24 -15.95 -7.51
N PRO A 500 4.60 -16.82 -6.55
CA PRO A 500 5.89 -17.53 -6.59
C PRO A 500 6.13 -18.40 -7.82
N THR A 501 5.06 -18.80 -8.51
CA THR A 501 5.15 -19.65 -9.70
C THR A 501 5.19 -18.83 -10.98
N LEU A 502 4.31 -17.84 -11.10
CA LEU A 502 4.18 -17.04 -12.32
C LEU A 502 5.28 -15.98 -12.45
N ASP A 503 5.75 -15.44 -11.32
CA ASP A 503 6.65 -14.28 -11.31
C ASP A 503 8.13 -14.65 -11.12
N ALA A 504 8.45 -15.80 -10.50
CA ALA A 504 9.83 -16.19 -10.25
C ALA A 504 10.77 -16.10 -11.48
N PRO A 505 10.35 -16.49 -12.70
CA PRO A 505 11.20 -16.38 -13.88
C PRO A 505 11.60 -14.96 -14.27
N PHE A 506 10.86 -13.94 -13.78
CA PHE A 506 11.05 -12.53 -14.13
C PHE A 506 11.80 -11.74 -13.06
N LEU A 507 12.19 -12.36 -11.95
CA LEU A 507 12.80 -11.67 -10.82
C LEU A 507 14.31 -11.43 -10.95
N ASN A 508 14.94 -12.00 -11.98
CA ASN A 508 16.35 -11.82 -12.30
C ASN A 508 16.48 -11.01 -13.59
N GLY A 509 16.43 -9.70 -13.46
CA GLY A 509 16.64 -8.77 -14.55
C GLY A 509 18.13 -8.62 -14.94
N PRO A 510 18.43 -7.70 -15.85
CA PRO A 510 19.81 -7.41 -16.24
C PRO A 510 20.60 -6.90 -15.03
N GLU A 511 21.90 -7.19 -15.05
CA GLU A 511 22.82 -6.67 -14.06
C GLU A 511 22.99 -5.15 -14.23
N ILE A 512 22.82 -4.40 -13.14
CA ILE A 512 23.07 -2.97 -13.07
C ILE A 512 24.07 -2.71 -11.94
N LEU A 513 25.18 -2.08 -12.28
CA LEU A 513 26.18 -1.67 -11.30
C LEU A 513 25.84 -0.26 -10.78
N SER A 514 25.48 -0.17 -9.52
CA SER A 514 25.25 1.10 -8.83
C SER A 514 26.39 1.40 -7.84
N SER A 515 26.89 2.62 -7.86
CA SER A 515 27.93 3.09 -6.93
C SER A 515 27.48 2.99 -5.46
N GLU A 516 26.21 3.23 -5.20
CA GLU A 516 25.65 3.21 -3.85
C GLU A 516 25.14 1.83 -3.39
N LEU A 517 24.48 1.10 -4.28
CA LEU A 517 23.84 -0.18 -3.97
C LEU A 517 24.69 -1.39 -4.31
N GLY A 518 25.75 -1.22 -5.11
CA GLY A 518 26.55 -2.30 -5.69
C GLY A 518 25.82 -2.91 -6.91
N THR A 519 26.12 -4.17 -7.22
CA THR A 519 25.44 -4.90 -8.27
C THR A 519 24.01 -5.22 -7.85
N ILE A 520 23.05 -4.86 -8.69
CA ILE A 520 21.61 -5.14 -8.50
C ILE A 520 21.04 -5.80 -9.75
N HIS A 521 20.05 -6.65 -9.57
CA HIS A 521 19.29 -7.30 -10.63
C HIS A 521 17.82 -6.88 -10.49
N PRO A 522 17.38 -5.78 -11.14
CA PRO A 522 15.98 -5.36 -11.10
C PRO A 522 15.09 -6.41 -11.73
N ALA A 523 13.90 -6.61 -11.17
CA ALA A 523 12.90 -7.47 -11.77
C ALA A 523 12.23 -6.82 -12.98
N TYR A 524 12.02 -7.61 -14.03
CA TYR A 524 11.22 -7.22 -15.20
C TYR A 524 9.99 -8.13 -15.30
N PHE A 525 8.81 -7.54 -15.27
CA PHE A 525 7.56 -8.29 -15.28
C PHE A 525 7.01 -8.60 -16.68
N GLY A 526 7.82 -8.52 -17.67
CA GLY A 526 7.52 -8.90 -19.03
C GLY A 526 7.89 -7.83 -20.05
N THR A 527 8.04 -8.28 -21.26
CA THR A 527 8.22 -7.50 -22.48
C THR A 527 7.24 -8.03 -23.51
N ASN A 528 7.17 -7.39 -24.69
CA ASN A 528 6.39 -7.94 -25.80
C ASN A 528 6.90 -9.30 -26.27
N GLU A 529 8.16 -9.65 -25.97
CA GLU A 529 8.78 -10.93 -26.34
C GLU A 529 8.56 -12.03 -25.30
N SER A 530 8.40 -11.66 -24.01
CA SER A 530 8.20 -12.61 -22.90
C SER A 530 7.12 -12.10 -21.96
N MET A 531 5.90 -12.57 -22.16
CA MET A 531 4.74 -12.12 -21.38
C MET A 531 4.71 -12.79 -20.01
N ASN A 532 4.63 -11.97 -18.94
CA ASN A 532 4.30 -12.45 -17.60
C ASN A 532 2.80 -12.70 -17.49
N TYR A 533 2.41 -13.95 -17.30
CA TYR A 533 0.98 -14.30 -17.22
C TYR A 533 0.30 -13.74 -15.96
N GLY A 534 0.99 -13.62 -14.83
CA GLY A 534 0.42 -12.98 -13.64
C GLY A 534 0.01 -11.53 -13.91
N GLN A 535 0.84 -10.80 -14.64
CA GLN A 535 0.54 -9.43 -15.07
C GLN A 535 -0.58 -9.40 -16.12
N ALA A 536 -0.50 -10.26 -17.14
CA ALA A 536 -1.53 -10.33 -18.19
C ALA A 536 -2.91 -10.68 -17.64
N ILE A 537 -2.99 -11.63 -16.71
CA ILE A 537 -4.24 -12.01 -16.03
C ILE A 537 -4.79 -10.83 -15.23
N SER A 538 -3.95 -10.15 -14.44
CA SER A 538 -4.40 -9.02 -13.63
C SER A 538 -4.93 -7.87 -14.47
N ILE A 539 -4.24 -7.50 -15.55
CA ILE A 539 -4.70 -6.45 -16.47
C ILE A 539 -5.98 -6.86 -17.19
N TRP A 540 -6.09 -8.12 -17.62
CA TRP A 540 -7.31 -8.62 -18.26
C TRP A 540 -8.53 -8.58 -17.32
N LEU A 541 -8.37 -9.03 -16.07
CA LEU A 541 -9.43 -8.96 -15.06
C LEU A 541 -9.85 -7.51 -14.78
N LEU A 542 -8.88 -6.62 -14.65
CA LEU A 542 -9.16 -5.20 -14.45
C LEU A 542 -9.85 -4.57 -15.67
N ASP A 543 -9.48 -4.94 -16.90
CA ASP A 543 -10.18 -4.50 -18.09
C ASP A 543 -11.67 -4.90 -18.07
N VAL A 544 -11.97 -6.13 -17.67
CA VAL A 544 -13.36 -6.58 -17.52
C VAL A 544 -14.11 -5.75 -16.48
N LEU A 545 -13.44 -5.38 -15.37
CA LEU A 545 -14.03 -4.62 -14.26
C LEU A 545 -14.14 -3.12 -14.52
N THR A 546 -13.46 -2.59 -15.55
CA THR A 546 -13.48 -1.15 -15.92
C THR A 546 -14.43 -0.82 -17.08
N ARG A 547 -15.10 -1.80 -17.67
CA ARG A 547 -15.95 -1.61 -18.86
C ARG A 547 -17.17 -0.73 -18.63
N ASN A 548 -17.63 -0.60 -17.40
CA ASN A 548 -18.69 0.32 -17.05
C ASN A 548 -18.11 1.74 -16.93
N LEU A 549 -18.45 2.60 -17.89
CA LEU A 549 -17.96 3.97 -17.94
C LEU A 549 -18.82 4.86 -17.06
N PHE A 550 -18.30 5.23 -15.90
CA PHE A 550 -18.87 6.32 -15.11
C PHE A 550 -18.16 7.62 -15.48
N PRO A 551 -18.90 8.71 -15.78
CA PRO A 551 -18.29 9.98 -16.18
C PRO A 551 -17.28 10.52 -15.18
N GLU A 552 -17.47 10.22 -13.88
CA GLU A 552 -16.63 10.72 -12.79
C GLU A 552 -15.32 9.94 -12.63
N VAL A 553 -15.26 8.68 -13.13
CA VAL A 553 -14.10 7.79 -12.92
C VAL A 553 -13.91 6.85 -14.11
N ILE A 554 -13.64 7.40 -15.28
CA ILE A 554 -13.39 6.61 -16.48
C ILE A 554 -12.11 5.80 -16.33
N GLY A 555 -12.17 4.49 -16.59
CA GLY A 555 -11.01 3.60 -16.54
C GLY A 555 -10.62 3.14 -15.13
N TYR A 556 -11.50 3.30 -14.14
CA TYR A 556 -11.37 2.79 -12.79
C TYR A 556 -12.32 1.61 -12.55
N PRO A 557 -11.94 0.58 -11.77
CA PRO A 557 -12.80 -0.59 -11.57
C PRO A 557 -14.12 -0.26 -10.87
N ASP A 558 -15.22 -0.64 -11.52
CA ASP A 558 -16.59 -0.44 -11.01
C ASP A 558 -16.84 -1.01 -9.60
N PRO A 559 -16.31 -2.21 -9.22
CA PRO A 559 -16.50 -2.72 -7.87
C PRO A 559 -15.89 -1.82 -6.78
N LEU A 560 -14.72 -1.21 -7.03
CA LEU A 560 -14.09 -0.29 -6.10
C LEU A 560 -14.85 1.03 -5.99
N HIS A 561 -15.38 1.54 -7.11
CA HIS A 561 -16.27 2.71 -7.07
C HIS A 561 -17.51 2.45 -6.21
N LYS A 562 -18.10 1.26 -6.31
CA LYS A 562 -19.24 0.87 -5.46
C LYS A 562 -18.85 0.71 -3.99
N ALA A 563 -17.65 0.19 -3.70
CA ALA A 563 -17.14 0.08 -2.35
C ALA A 563 -16.92 1.48 -1.72
N ASP A 564 -16.31 2.42 -2.45
CA ASP A 564 -16.16 3.82 -2.05
C ASP A 564 -17.51 4.48 -1.71
N TRP A 565 -18.49 4.29 -2.59
CA TRP A 565 -19.83 4.81 -2.34
C TRP A 565 -20.47 4.20 -1.08
N GLY A 566 -20.30 2.88 -0.87
CA GLY A 566 -20.74 2.17 0.34
C GLY A 566 -20.07 2.72 1.60
N ALA A 567 -18.75 2.83 1.61
CA ALA A 567 -17.97 3.36 2.72
C ALA A 567 -18.39 4.81 3.07
N LYS A 568 -18.52 5.68 2.07
CA LYS A 568 -19.02 7.06 2.25
C LYS A 568 -20.45 7.12 2.77
N SER A 569 -21.31 6.17 2.39
CA SER A 569 -22.69 6.06 2.92
C SER A 569 -22.67 5.72 4.41
N VAL A 570 -21.82 4.78 4.83
CA VAL A 570 -21.63 4.42 6.26
C VAL A 570 -21.16 5.66 7.02
N LYS A 571 -20.13 6.35 6.54
CA LYS A 571 -19.61 7.58 7.15
C LYS A 571 -20.70 8.63 7.35
N ARG A 572 -21.49 8.94 6.32
CA ARG A 572 -22.58 9.94 6.39
C ARG A 572 -23.63 9.59 7.46
N ARG A 573 -23.92 8.32 7.66
CA ARG A 573 -24.85 7.86 8.71
C ARG A 573 -24.25 8.04 10.09
N VAL A 574 -22.99 7.67 10.26
CA VAL A 574 -22.27 7.82 11.52
C VAL A 574 -22.09 9.30 11.88
N ASP A 575 -21.72 10.16 10.93
CA ASP A 575 -21.62 11.61 11.15
C ASP A 575 -22.94 12.22 11.67
N LYS A 576 -24.08 11.73 11.15
CA LYS A 576 -25.40 12.16 11.66
C LYS A 576 -25.66 11.68 13.08
N LEU A 577 -25.30 10.43 13.40
CA LEU A 577 -25.41 9.88 14.75
C LEU A 577 -24.51 10.61 15.73
N ILE A 578 -23.26 10.88 15.37
CA ILE A 578 -22.30 11.63 16.17
C ILE A 578 -22.84 13.03 16.46
N LYS A 579 -23.31 13.75 15.44
CA LYS A 579 -23.89 15.09 15.61
C LYS A 579 -25.16 15.10 16.47
N SER A 580 -26.00 14.07 16.36
CA SER A 580 -27.20 13.95 17.21
C SER A 580 -26.85 13.58 18.65
N SER A 581 -25.84 12.73 18.85
CA SER A 581 -25.35 12.33 20.16
C SER A 581 -24.53 13.43 20.86
N GLU A 582 -23.98 14.40 20.11
CA GLU A 582 -23.30 15.58 20.67
C GLU A 582 -24.16 16.30 21.71
N ILE A 583 -25.48 16.31 21.52
CA ILE A 583 -26.44 16.87 22.47
C ILE A 583 -26.51 16.04 23.76
N ALA A 584 -26.40 14.71 23.65
CA ALA A 584 -26.46 13.80 24.79
C ALA A 584 -25.15 13.78 25.61
N PHE A 585 -24.00 13.87 24.93
CA PHE A 585 -22.68 13.82 25.57
C PHE A 585 -22.24 15.14 26.22
N ARG A 586 -22.95 16.24 25.99
CA ARG A 586 -22.65 17.51 26.64
C ARG A 586 -23.13 17.50 28.08
N SER A 587 -22.29 17.03 28.97
CA SER A 587 -22.57 17.00 30.41
C SER A 587 -22.62 18.38 31.09
N ARG A 588 -22.11 19.44 30.43
CA ARG A 588 -22.04 20.82 31.02
C ARG A 588 -22.98 21.79 30.33
N PRO A 589 -23.98 22.33 31.05
CA PRO A 589 -24.96 23.31 30.50
C PRO A 589 -24.34 24.55 29.85
N LEU A 590 -23.21 25.05 30.40
CA LEU A 590 -22.53 26.26 29.92
C LEU A 590 -21.90 26.11 28.53
N SER A 591 -21.35 24.95 28.21
CA SER A 591 -20.75 24.72 26.88
C SER A 591 -21.81 24.66 25.77
N ARG A 592 -23.03 24.25 26.07
CA ARG A 592 -24.18 24.29 25.16
C ARG A 592 -24.56 25.72 24.82
N LEU A 593 -24.65 26.57 25.84
CA LEU A 593 -25.06 27.96 25.67
C LEU A 593 -24.10 28.75 24.75
N PHE A 594 -22.80 28.62 24.97
CA PHE A 594 -21.78 29.31 24.16
C PHE A 594 -21.74 28.84 22.71
N ARG A 595 -21.99 27.57 22.46
CA ARG A 595 -22.02 27.05 21.10
C ARG A 595 -23.28 27.42 20.35
N THR A 596 -24.43 27.40 21.00
CA THR A 596 -25.70 27.86 20.43
C THR A 596 -25.63 29.34 20.08
N ILE A 597 -25.03 30.18 20.94
CA ILE A 597 -24.79 31.59 20.65
C ILE A 597 -23.84 31.77 19.46
N ARG A 598 -22.77 30.99 19.36
CA ARG A 598 -21.84 31.04 18.23
C ARG A 598 -22.52 30.64 16.92
N ASP A 599 -23.30 29.57 16.91
CA ASP A 599 -23.97 29.05 15.72
C ASP A 599 -25.12 29.96 15.28
N SER A 600 -25.81 30.63 16.22
CA SER A 600 -26.82 31.64 15.93
C SER A 600 -26.21 32.93 15.33
N ARG A 601 -24.94 33.27 15.67
CA ARG A 601 -24.21 34.40 15.07
C ARG A 601 -23.60 34.08 13.70
N ARG A 602 -23.53 32.79 13.31
CA ARG A 602 -23.04 32.37 11.99
C ARG A 602 -24.16 32.20 10.95
N ARG A 603 -25.41 32.21 11.37
CA ARG A 603 -26.59 32.33 10.51
C ARG A 603 -26.95 33.81 10.30
#